data_1a8afacbda0480e058f3453ef32d6c7e
#
_entry.id   1a8afacbda0480e058f3453ef32d6c7e
#
_cell.length_a   1.000
_cell.length_b   1.000
_cell.length_c   1.000
_cell.angle_alpha   90.00
_cell.angle_beta   90.00
_cell.angle_gamma   90.00
#
_symmetry.space_group_name_H-M   'P 1'
#
loop_
_entity.id
_entity.type
_entity.pdbx_description
1 polymer ?
#
loop_
_entity_poly.entity_id
_entity_poly.type
_entity_poly.pdbx_seq_one_letter_code
_entity_poly.pdbx_strand_id
1 'polypeptide(L)'
;MKFLDREATIAKPGFNRWLVPPAALAVHLAIGQIYAYSVFNAPLTKLIGITESAAGDWKLTTVGWIFSIALAMLGASAALFGTWMERVGPRKAMFVAACCFSLGFFVSAIGVSTHNLFLLYLGNGVIGGIGLGLG
;
A
#
# COMPACT_ATOMS: atom_id res chain seq x y z
N MET A 1 8.91 -20.18 -10.25
CA MET A 1 9.71 -20.05 -9.00
C MET A 1 9.07 -20.95 -7.95
N LYS A 2 9.65 -22.12 -7.70
CA LYS A 2 9.10 -23.15 -6.78
C LYS A 2 8.84 -22.62 -5.35
N PHE A 3 9.57 -21.60 -4.90
CA PHE A 3 9.40 -21.01 -3.56
C PHE A 3 8.05 -20.28 -3.37
N LEU A 4 7.50 -19.69 -4.42
CA LEU A 4 6.25 -18.95 -4.39
C LEU A 4 5.01 -19.83 -4.66
N ASP A 5 5.20 -21.11 -4.96
CA ASP A 5 4.10 -22.00 -5.29
C ASP A 5 3.26 -22.33 -4.04
N ARG A 6 1.96 -22.50 -4.24
CA ARG A 6 0.99 -22.77 -3.17
C ARG A 6 1.40 -23.99 -2.32
N GLU A 7 1.91 -25.04 -2.97
CA GLU A 7 2.35 -26.26 -2.29
C GLU A 7 3.53 -26.01 -1.33
N ALA A 8 4.39 -25.03 -1.63
CA ALA A 8 5.50 -24.65 -0.76
C ALA A 8 5.03 -23.90 0.50
N THR A 9 3.76 -23.48 0.57
CA THR A 9 3.19 -22.81 1.76
C THR A 9 2.67 -23.80 2.81
N ILE A 10 2.55 -25.08 2.46
CA ILE A 10 2.08 -26.11 3.39
C ILE A 10 3.16 -26.34 4.45
N ALA A 11 2.77 -26.18 5.69
CA ALA A 11 3.68 -26.36 6.82
C ALA A 11 4.12 -27.83 6.95
N LYS A 12 5.43 -28.04 7.10
CA LYS A 12 6.00 -29.37 7.34
C LYS A 12 5.66 -29.84 8.78
N PRO A 13 5.66 -31.18 9.02
CA PRO A 13 5.56 -31.69 10.39
C PRO A 13 6.65 -31.06 11.29
N GLY A 14 6.26 -30.58 12.47
CA GLY A 14 7.18 -29.90 13.40
C GLY A 14 7.30 -28.40 13.21
N PHE A 15 6.56 -27.79 12.28
CA PHE A 15 6.55 -26.32 12.13
C PHE A 15 5.99 -25.62 13.38
N ASN A 16 6.75 -24.68 13.93
CA ASN A 16 6.34 -23.88 15.06
C ASN A 16 5.33 -22.80 14.64
N ARG A 17 4.06 -23.03 14.93
CA ARG A 17 2.96 -22.10 14.57
C ARG A 17 3.06 -20.74 15.26
N TRP A 18 3.78 -20.62 16.38
CA TRP A 18 3.98 -19.36 17.09
C TRP A 18 4.85 -18.34 16.32
N LEU A 19 5.49 -18.77 15.23
CA LEU A 19 6.19 -17.86 14.33
C LEU A 19 5.24 -17.07 13.40
N VAL A 20 3.99 -17.52 13.24
CA VAL A 20 3.02 -16.86 12.36
C VAL A 20 2.54 -15.52 12.92
N PRO A 21 2.14 -15.40 14.21
CA PRO A 21 1.70 -14.12 14.75
C PRO A 21 2.73 -12.98 14.63
N PRO A 22 4.01 -13.14 15.00
CA PRO A 22 4.98 -12.06 14.84
C PRO A 22 5.26 -11.73 13.38
N ALA A 23 5.23 -12.71 12.48
CA ALA A 23 5.36 -12.45 11.04
C ALA A 23 4.18 -11.65 10.50
N ALA A 24 2.94 -12.02 10.88
CA ALA A 24 1.75 -11.27 10.52
C ALA A 24 1.78 -9.84 11.09
N LEU A 25 2.21 -9.68 12.34
CA LEU A 25 2.38 -8.36 12.96
C LEU A 25 3.37 -7.49 12.19
N ALA A 26 4.51 -8.05 11.78
CA ALA A 26 5.50 -7.32 10.99
C ALA A 26 4.92 -6.81 9.65
N VAL A 27 4.13 -7.65 8.97
CA VAL A 27 3.43 -7.24 7.74
C VAL A 27 2.43 -6.11 8.04
N HIS A 28 1.60 -6.26 9.08
CA HIS A 28 0.61 -5.26 9.46
C HIS A 28 1.26 -3.91 9.85
N LEU A 29 2.40 -3.93 10.52
CA LEU A 29 3.15 -2.71 10.83
C LEU A 29 3.66 -2.04 9.55
N ALA A 30 4.11 -2.81 8.56
CA ALA A 30 4.58 -2.26 7.28
C ALA A 30 3.46 -1.62 6.46
N ILE A 31 2.29 -2.27 6.38
CA ILE A 31 1.14 -1.76 5.62
C ILE A 31 0.27 -0.78 6.42
N GLY A 32 0.40 -0.76 7.73
CA GLY A 32 -0.38 0.08 8.66
C GLY A 32 -0.15 1.59 8.48
N GLN A 33 0.89 1.99 7.77
CA GLN A 33 1.19 3.37 7.42
C GLN A 33 0.01 4.10 6.75
N ILE A 34 -0.87 3.41 6.04
CA ILE A 34 -2.02 4.04 5.41
C ILE A 34 -3.00 4.60 6.44
N TYR A 35 -3.14 3.95 7.59
CA TYR A 35 -4.00 4.44 8.67
C TYR A 35 -3.40 5.62 9.42
N ALA A 36 -2.07 5.76 9.38
CA ALA A 36 -1.35 6.92 9.88
C ALA A 36 -1.17 8.03 8.84
N TYR A 37 -1.84 7.92 7.69
CA TYR A 37 -1.68 8.83 6.55
C TYR A 37 -1.97 10.30 6.90
N SER A 38 -2.81 10.54 7.90
CA SER A 38 -3.11 11.88 8.40
C SER A 38 -1.87 12.68 8.81
N VAL A 39 -0.80 12.01 9.27
CA VAL A 39 0.47 12.64 9.63
C VAL A 39 1.16 13.27 8.42
N PHE A 40 0.96 12.67 7.24
CA PHE A 40 1.56 13.15 5.98
C PHE A 40 0.72 14.21 5.28
N ASN A 41 -0.56 14.37 5.65
CA ASN A 41 -1.46 15.28 4.96
C ASN A 41 -0.94 16.73 4.96
N ALA A 42 -0.51 17.26 6.10
CA ALA A 42 -0.03 18.62 6.19
C ALA A 42 1.30 18.86 5.42
N PRO A 43 2.33 18.03 5.55
CA PRO A 43 3.54 18.13 4.74
C PRO A 43 3.29 18.01 3.23
N LEU A 44 2.37 17.13 2.81
CA LEU A 44 2.08 16.89 1.41
C LEU A 44 1.37 18.06 0.71
N THR A 45 0.72 18.95 1.45
CA THR A 45 0.11 20.15 0.85
C THR A 45 1.14 21.12 0.29
N LYS A 46 2.37 21.07 0.79
CA LYS A 46 3.44 22.03 0.50
C LYS A 46 4.48 21.47 -0.45
N LEU A 47 5.25 22.35 -1.06
CA LEU A 47 6.46 21.98 -1.80
C LEU A 47 7.53 21.44 -0.85
N ILE A 48 8.35 20.51 -1.32
CA ILE A 48 9.43 19.92 -0.53
C ILE A 48 10.36 21.03 -0.01
N GLY A 49 10.60 20.98 1.31
CA GLY A 49 11.52 21.93 1.98
C GLY A 49 10.91 23.29 2.33
N ILE A 50 9.64 23.53 1.98
CA ILE A 50 8.93 24.77 2.32
C ILE A 50 8.05 24.52 3.54
N THR A 51 8.27 25.28 4.61
CA THR A 51 7.49 25.22 5.86
C THR A 51 6.41 26.29 5.92
N GLU A 52 6.59 27.39 5.20
CA GLU A 52 5.63 28.51 5.14
C GLU A 52 4.51 28.21 4.15
N SER A 53 3.32 28.76 4.44
CA SER A 53 2.15 28.60 3.55
C SER A 53 2.27 29.48 2.33
N ALA A 54 2.03 28.93 1.15
CA ALA A 54 2.10 29.62 -0.14
C ALA A 54 0.75 29.53 -0.87
N ALA A 55 0.51 30.45 -1.79
CA ALA A 55 -0.71 30.47 -2.60
C ALA A 55 -0.89 29.24 -3.51
N GLY A 56 0.20 28.52 -3.80
CA GLY A 56 0.21 27.28 -4.58
C GLY A 56 0.02 25.99 -3.78
N ASP A 57 -0.15 26.08 -2.46
CA ASP A 57 -0.34 24.91 -1.61
C ASP A 57 -1.66 24.20 -1.92
N TRP A 58 -1.64 22.87 -1.85
CA TRP A 58 -2.86 22.10 -2.01
C TRP A 58 -3.74 22.21 -0.77
N LYS A 59 -5.06 22.19 -0.97
CA LYS A 59 -6.00 22.14 0.15
C LYS A 59 -5.85 20.80 0.87
N LEU A 60 -5.92 20.83 2.19
CA LEU A 60 -5.85 19.63 3.04
C LEU A 60 -6.91 18.59 2.65
N THR A 61 -8.11 19.04 2.31
CA THR A 61 -9.19 18.16 1.83
C THR A 61 -8.83 17.46 0.53
N THR A 62 -8.13 18.13 -0.38
CA THR A 62 -7.68 17.56 -1.65
C THR A 62 -6.66 16.44 -1.42
N VAL A 63 -5.71 16.65 -0.53
CA VAL A 63 -4.75 15.61 -0.13
C VAL A 63 -5.45 14.46 0.62
N GLY A 64 -6.45 14.75 1.44
CA GLY A 64 -7.25 13.75 2.15
C GLY A 64 -7.98 12.75 1.26
N TRP A 65 -8.33 13.13 0.02
CA TRP A 65 -8.93 12.22 -0.95
C TRP A 65 -8.03 11.03 -1.34
N ILE A 66 -6.71 11.16 -1.19
CA ILE A 66 -5.76 10.04 -1.43
C ILE A 66 -6.12 8.85 -0.56
N PHE A 67 -6.40 9.09 0.72
CA PHE A 67 -6.82 8.06 1.66
C PHE A 67 -8.14 7.39 1.26
N SER A 68 -9.14 8.20 0.87
CA SER A 68 -10.44 7.68 0.45
C SER A 68 -10.33 6.81 -0.81
N ILE A 69 -9.54 7.24 -1.79
CA ILE A 69 -9.26 6.46 -3.00
C ILE A 69 -8.54 5.16 -2.64
N ALA A 70 -7.55 5.21 -1.77
CA ALA A 70 -6.81 4.02 -1.33
C ALA A 70 -7.73 2.99 -0.66
N LEU A 71 -8.65 3.41 0.21
CA LEU A 71 -9.63 2.51 0.84
C LEU A 71 -10.63 1.92 -0.17
N ALA A 72 -11.09 2.74 -1.12
CA ALA A 72 -11.96 2.25 -2.19
C ALA A 72 -11.26 1.21 -3.05
N MET A 73 -10.02 1.46 -3.44
CA MET A 73 -9.21 0.52 -4.22
C MET A 73 -8.82 -0.73 -3.43
N LEU A 74 -8.58 -0.62 -2.13
CA LEU A 74 -8.38 -1.76 -1.23
C LEU A 74 -9.59 -2.70 -1.27
N GLY A 75 -10.78 -2.17 -1.05
CA GLY A 75 -12.01 -2.97 -1.09
C GLY A 75 -12.28 -3.58 -2.47
N ALA A 76 -12.13 -2.78 -3.54
CA ALA A 76 -12.33 -3.24 -4.91
C ALA A 76 -11.33 -4.34 -5.30
N SER A 77 -10.05 -4.16 -4.98
CA SER A 77 -9.03 -5.17 -5.30
C SER A 77 -9.21 -6.46 -4.52
N ALA A 78 -9.55 -6.39 -3.23
CA ALA A 78 -9.88 -7.57 -2.44
C ALA A 78 -11.07 -8.35 -3.03
N ALA A 79 -12.12 -7.65 -3.46
CA ALA A 79 -13.29 -8.28 -4.07
C ALA A 79 -12.98 -8.91 -5.45
N LEU A 80 -12.23 -8.21 -6.30
CA LEU A 80 -11.92 -8.68 -7.65
C LEU A 80 -10.86 -9.80 -7.68
N PHE A 81 -9.86 -9.70 -6.84
CA PHE A 81 -8.71 -10.62 -6.84
C PHE A 81 -8.80 -11.71 -5.77
N GLY A 82 -9.83 -11.73 -4.92
CA GLY A 82 -9.97 -12.74 -3.86
C GLY A 82 -9.89 -14.17 -4.37
N THR A 83 -10.65 -14.52 -5.40
CA THR A 83 -10.62 -15.85 -6.02
C THR A 83 -9.28 -16.19 -6.67
N TRP A 84 -8.59 -15.19 -7.23
CA TRP A 84 -7.25 -15.36 -7.77
C TRP A 84 -6.24 -15.65 -6.66
N MET A 85 -6.32 -14.93 -5.53
CA MET A 85 -5.45 -15.13 -4.35
C MET A 85 -5.57 -16.56 -3.79
N GLU A 86 -6.79 -17.09 -3.71
CA GLU A 86 -7.03 -18.46 -3.27
C GLU A 86 -6.38 -19.50 -4.19
N ARG A 87 -6.37 -19.24 -5.49
CA ARG A 87 -5.78 -20.15 -6.50
C ARG A 87 -4.25 -20.13 -6.49
N VAL A 88 -3.65 -18.94 -6.43
CA VAL A 88 -2.19 -18.79 -6.54
C VAL A 88 -1.45 -18.99 -5.21
N GLY A 89 -2.17 -18.86 -4.11
CA GLY A 89 -1.63 -19.02 -2.76
C GLY A 89 -1.04 -17.75 -2.16
N PRO A 90 -0.88 -17.72 -0.81
CA PRO A 90 -0.58 -16.50 -0.06
C PRO A 90 0.78 -15.88 -0.42
N ARG A 91 1.81 -16.69 -0.67
CA ARG A 91 3.15 -16.15 -0.97
C ARG A 91 3.20 -15.38 -2.28
N LYS A 92 2.53 -15.89 -3.34
CA LYS A 92 2.45 -15.17 -4.61
C LYS A 92 1.63 -13.90 -4.47
N ALA A 93 0.50 -13.97 -3.78
CA ALA A 93 -0.36 -12.83 -3.53
C ALA A 93 0.40 -11.72 -2.78
N MET A 94 1.07 -12.06 -1.67
CA MET A 94 1.86 -11.10 -0.91
C MET A 94 3.05 -10.53 -1.69
N PHE A 95 3.69 -11.32 -2.54
CA PHE A 95 4.77 -10.82 -3.39
C PHE A 95 4.26 -9.78 -4.38
N VAL A 96 3.12 -10.05 -5.04
CA VAL A 96 2.48 -9.09 -5.95
C VAL A 96 2.01 -7.85 -5.19
N ALA A 97 1.41 -8.03 -4.02
CA ALA A 97 1.01 -6.94 -3.13
C ALA A 97 2.21 -6.03 -2.78
N ALA A 98 3.33 -6.62 -2.37
CA ALA A 98 4.55 -5.88 -2.05
C ALA A 98 5.09 -5.11 -3.25
N CYS A 99 5.10 -5.70 -4.44
CA CYS A 99 5.52 -5.03 -5.67
C CYS A 99 4.59 -3.85 -6.01
N CYS A 100 3.27 -4.05 -5.95
CA CYS A 100 2.29 -2.98 -6.19
C CYS A 100 2.45 -1.86 -5.16
N PHE A 101 2.54 -2.21 -3.88
CA PHE A 101 2.67 -1.23 -2.81
C PHE A 101 3.95 -0.39 -2.94
N SER A 102 5.09 -1.05 -3.20
CA SER A 102 6.36 -0.37 -3.44
C SER A 102 6.31 0.54 -4.67
N LEU A 103 5.72 0.06 -5.78
CA LEU A 103 5.54 0.87 -6.99
C LEU A 103 4.67 2.10 -6.70
N GLY A 104 3.62 1.96 -5.90
CA GLY A 104 2.78 3.07 -5.44
C GLY A 104 3.59 4.16 -4.75
N PHE A 105 4.53 3.78 -3.86
CA PHE A 105 5.44 4.73 -3.21
C PHE A 105 6.39 5.42 -4.20
N PHE A 106 6.96 4.68 -5.15
CA PHE A 106 7.83 5.29 -6.17
C PHE A 106 7.09 6.32 -7.01
N VAL A 107 5.90 6.00 -7.49
CA VAL A 107 5.07 6.93 -8.25
C VAL A 107 4.68 8.15 -7.40
N SER A 108 4.36 7.93 -6.14
CA SER A 108 4.05 9.01 -5.20
C SER A 108 5.27 9.90 -4.90
N ALA A 109 6.46 9.32 -4.78
CA ALA A 109 7.69 10.09 -4.59
C ALA A 109 7.95 11.04 -5.77
N ILE A 110 7.72 10.57 -7.00
CA ILE A 110 7.76 11.42 -8.19
C ILE A 110 6.67 12.49 -8.12
N GLY A 111 5.46 12.14 -7.68
CA GLY A 111 4.35 13.07 -7.50
C GLY A 111 4.66 14.19 -6.52
N VAL A 112 5.31 13.85 -5.39
CA VAL A 112 5.76 14.85 -4.40
C VAL A 112 6.86 15.73 -4.98
N SER A 113 7.87 15.13 -5.61
CA SER A 113 9.01 15.88 -6.16
C SER A 113 8.62 16.84 -7.29
N THR A 114 7.63 16.47 -8.09
CA THR A 114 7.11 17.30 -9.19
C THR A 114 5.90 18.16 -8.79
N HIS A 115 5.50 18.11 -7.51
CA HIS A 115 4.28 18.75 -7.00
C HIS A 115 3.06 18.45 -7.88
N ASN A 116 2.88 17.17 -8.24
CA ASN A 116 1.81 16.70 -9.11
C ASN A 116 0.83 15.81 -8.34
N LEU A 117 -0.35 16.38 -8.05
CA LEU A 117 -1.41 15.72 -7.29
C LEU A 117 -1.94 14.45 -7.96
N PHE A 118 -2.00 14.43 -9.30
CA PHE A 118 -2.47 13.28 -10.05
C PHE A 118 -1.57 12.05 -9.82
N LEU A 119 -0.25 12.24 -9.79
CA LEU A 119 0.69 11.17 -9.49
C LEU A 119 0.55 10.65 -8.05
N LEU A 120 0.20 11.52 -7.10
CA LEU A 120 -0.09 11.11 -5.73
C LEU A 120 -1.38 10.26 -5.65
N TYR A 121 -2.43 10.66 -6.33
CA TYR A 121 -3.67 9.89 -6.41
C TYR A 121 -3.44 8.53 -7.07
N LEU A 122 -2.68 8.50 -8.16
CA LEU A 122 -2.35 7.27 -8.85
C LEU A 122 -1.44 6.36 -8.01
N GLY A 123 -0.38 6.91 -7.43
CA GLY A 123 0.62 6.17 -6.68
C GLY A 123 0.06 5.62 -5.37
N ASN A 124 -0.24 6.47 -4.41
CA ASN A 124 -0.72 6.06 -3.09
C ASN A 124 -2.20 5.67 -3.10
N GLY A 125 -3.03 6.36 -3.86
CA GLY A 125 -4.47 6.08 -3.92
C GLY A 125 -4.75 4.78 -4.67
N VAL A 126 -4.43 4.71 -5.96
CA VAL A 126 -4.82 3.57 -6.79
C VAL A 126 -3.86 2.39 -6.64
N ILE A 127 -2.58 2.56 -6.99
CA ILE A 127 -1.61 1.46 -7.02
C ILE A 127 -1.33 0.95 -5.59
N GLY A 128 -1.13 1.87 -4.65
CA GLY A 128 -0.95 1.53 -3.23
C GLY A 128 -2.18 0.85 -2.64
N GLY A 129 -3.38 1.34 -2.94
CA GLY A 129 -4.65 0.75 -2.50
C GLY A 129 -4.86 -0.67 -3.04
N ILE A 130 -4.52 -0.93 -4.31
CA ILE A 130 -4.55 -2.29 -4.88
C ILE A 130 -3.55 -3.19 -4.14
N GLY A 131 -2.32 -2.71 -3.90
CA GLY A 131 -1.32 -3.45 -3.15
C GLY A 131 -1.80 -3.84 -1.74
N LEU A 132 -2.48 -2.93 -1.06
CA LEU A 132 -3.08 -3.19 0.27
C LEU A 132 -4.20 -4.23 0.24
N GLY A 133 -5.04 -4.21 -0.78
CA GLY A 133 -6.15 -5.16 -0.90
C GLY A 133 -5.71 -6.56 -1.36
N LEU A 134 -4.49 -6.71 -1.86
CA LEU A 134 -3.86 -7.99 -2.20
C LEU A 134 -3.04 -8.59 -1.05
N GLY A 135 -2.68 -7.81 -0.03
CA GLY A 135 -1.88 -8.19 1.14
C GLY A 135 -2.71 -8.48 2.34
#